data_fabe87bb551b28fc0ae34765e0b0935a
#
_entry.id   fabe87bb551b28fc0ae34765e0b0935a
#
_cell.length_a   1.000
_cell.length_b   1.000
_cell.length_c   1.000
_cell.angle_alpha   90.00
_cell.angle_beta   90.00
_cell.angle_gamma   90.00
#
_symmetry.space_group_name_H-M   'P 1'
#
loop_
_entity.id
_entity.type
_entity.pdbx_description
1 polymer ?
#
loop_
_entity_poly.entity_id
_entity_poly.type
_entity_poly.pdbx_seq_one_letter_code
_entity_poly.pdbx_strand_id
1 'polypeptide(L)'
;MMSKEVAKKGVDLLFDLYEKNEGTFINKNTKGIVLDFIGGEPLMNIEIIDYICSYFMERCLKENHPWLWTWRASMISNGALYFEPKVQEFLKKFQGFVSFGVTIDGPKEIHDACRVYHDGHGNFDDAYKAMKHFNSTYYENLGTKVTIAPENLSNLNKIVEFFVNEGMHTIHANCTYEAKWNEDNAKLFYNELKQMADYLLKLNDGTYVSLFDDFIGHSLDDNSNQNWCRGTGDMLAFDPDGIAYPCLRYMSSSLGED
;
A
#
# COMPACT_ATOMS: atom_id res chain seq x y z
N MET A 1 -5.84 3.39 18.80
CA MET A 1 -6.67 2.90 17.66
C MET A 1 -7.79 3.90 17.42
N MET A 2 -8.13 4.15 16.16
CA MET A 2 -9.20 5.09 15.80
C MET A 2 -10.57 4.64 16.36
N SER A 3 -11.35 5.59 16.89
CA SER A 3 -12.72 5.32 17.34
C SER A 3 -13.73 5.39 16.20
N LYS A 4 -14.91 4.77 16.37
CA LYS A 4 -16.02 4.90 15.40
C LYS A 4 -16.47 6.34 15.18
N GLU A 5 -16.41 7.18 16.24
CA GLU A 5 -16.78 8.58 16.14
C GLU A 5 -15.81 9.36 15.25
N VAL A 6 -14.51 9.17 15.46
CA VAL A 6 -13.45 9.77 14.62
C VAL A 6 -13.57 9.29 13.19
N ALA A 7 -13.71 7.98 12.99
CA ALA A 7 -13.90 7.37 11.67
C ALA A 7 -15.10 7.98 10.93
N LYS A 8 -16.24 8.13 11.63
CA LYS A 8 -17.44 8.76 11.06
C LYS A 8 -17.18 10.20 10.63
N LYS A 9 -16.56 11.01 11.49
CA LYS A 9 -16.22 12.41 11.18
C LYS A 9 -15.28 12.52 9.97
N GLY A 10 -14.32 11.61 9.85
CA GLY A 10 -13.43 11.55 8.70
C GLY A 10 -14.21 11.30 7.39
N VAL A 11 -15.12 10.32 7.40
CA VAL A 11 -15.97 10.05 6.23
C VAL A 11 -16.87 11.26 5.93
N ASP A 12 -17.54 11.83 6.95
CA ASP A 12 -18.41 13.00 6.77
C ASP A 12 -17.66 14.17 6.12
N LEU A 13 -16.43 14.42 6.55
CA LEU A 13 -15.59 15.48 5.99
C LEU A 13 -15.34 15.31 4.49
N LEU A 14 -15.17 14.08 3.98
CA LEU A 14 -14.97 13.85 2.55
C LEU A 14 -16.16 14.33 1.73
N PHE A 15 -17.38 14.03 2.18
CA PHE A 15 -18.61 14.48 1.52
C PHE A 15 -18.83 15.99 1.68
N ASP A 16 -18.56 16.55 2.86
CA ASP A 16 -18.64 17.98 3.09
C ASP A 16 -17.68 18.78 2.18
N LEU A 17 -16.45 18.31 2.01
CA LEU A 17 -15.47 18.91 1.08
C LEU A 17 -15.95 18.85 -0.37
N TYR A 18 -16.52 17.71 -0.77
CA TYR A 18 -17.10 17.55 -2.08
C TYR A 18 -18.25 18.53 -2.33
N GLU A 19 -19.17 18.68 -1.38
CA GLU A 19 -20.31 19.59 -1.48
C GLU A 19 -19.90 21.06 -1.47
N LYS A 20 -18.92 21.45 -0.64
CA LYS A 20 -18.38 22.81 -0.63
C LYS A 20 -17.73 23.22 -1.93
N ASN A 21 -17.11 22.26 -2.62
CA ASN A 21 -16.46 22.47 -3.93
C ASN A 21 -15.40 23.61 -3.96
N GLU A 22 -14.78 23.87 -2.81
CA GLU A 22 -13.81 24.96 -2.63
C GLU A 22 -12.37 24.45 -2.48
N GLY A 23 -12.21 23.13 -2.34
CA GLY A 23 -10.93 22.49 -2.04
C GLY A 23 -10.12 22.12 -3.26
N THR A 24 -8.81 22.03 -3.05
CA THR A 24 -7.87 21.43 -4.03
C THR A 24 -7.86 19.90 -3.90
N PHE A 25 -8.15 19.34 -2.72
CA PHE A 25 -8.13 17.89 -2.45
C PHE A 25 -9.37 17.18 -2.99
N ILE A 26 -10.55 17.65 -2.58
CA ILE A 26 -11.83 17.05 -2.92
C ILE A 26 -12.76 18.16 -3.41
N ASN A 27 -13.36 17.95 -4.56
CA ASN A 27 -14.31 18.89 -5.17
C ASN A 27 -15.21 18.14 -6.17
N LYS A 28 -16.12 18.82 -6.84
CA LYS A 28 -17.07 18.22 -7.79
C LYS A 28 -16.41 17.55 -9.02
N ASN A 29 -15.11 17.77 -9.25
CA ASN A 29 -14.36 17.08 -10.30
C ASN A 29 -13.71 15.77 -9.81
N THR A 30 -13.73 15.50 -8.51
CA THR A 30 -13.18 14.28 -7.91
C THR A 30 -14.05 13.08 -8.31
N LYS A 31 -13.55 12.27 -9.22
CA LYS A 31 -14.31 11.17 -9.83
C LYS A 31 -14.37 9.92 -9.00
N GLY A 32 -13.47 9.74 -8.04
CA GLY A 32 -13.39 8.55 -7.18
C GLY A 32 -12.54 8.78 -5.96
N ILE A 33 -12.62 7.88 -5.00
CA ILE A 33 -11.90 7.94 -3.72
C ILE A 33 -11.23 6.59 -3.47
N VAL A 34 -9.99 6.63 -2.97
CA VAL A 34 -9.32 5.49 -2.35
C VAL A 34 -9.27 5.72 -0.85
N LEU A 35 -9.91 4.84 -0.10
CA LEU A 35 -9.80 4.75 1.35
C LEU A 35 -8.62 3.83 1.66
N ASP A 36 -7.47 4.42 1.92
CA ASP A 36 -6.22 3.68 2.15
C ASP A 36 -6.00 3.46 3.64
N PHE A 37 -6.07 2.21 4.07
CA PHE A 37 -5.95 1.82 5.47
C PHE A 37 -4.50 1.44 5.77
N ILE A 38 -3.82 2.32 6.48
CA ILE A 38 -2.42 2.21 6.86
C ILE A 38 -2.29 2.15 8.38
N GLY A 39 -1.19 1.66 8.85
CA GLY A 39 -0.86 1.60 10.27
C GLY A 39 0.25 0.59 10.48
N GLY A 40 0.48 0.13 11.69
CA GLY A 40 1.37 -0.99 11.94
C GLY A 40 0.86 -2.26 11.24
N GLU A 41 -0.38 -2.65 11.55
CA GLU A 41 -1.09 -3.73 10.88
C GLU A 41 -2.59 -3.38 10.79
N PRO A 42 -3.13 -3.11 9.58
CA PRO A 42 -4.52 -2.66 9.43
C PRO A 42 -5.54 -3.72 9.89
N LEU A 43 -5.26 -5.02 9.71
CA LEU A 43 -6.18 -6.09 10.08
C LEU A 43 -6.42 -6.20 11.58
N MET A 44 -5.57 -5.63 12.42
CA MET A 44 -5.82 -5.52 13.87
C MET A 44 -7.06 -4.68 14.20
N ASN A 45 -7.50 -3.84 13.28
CA ASN A 45 -8.67 -2.97 13.49
C ASN A 45 -9.73 -3.14 12.39
N ILE A 46 -9.90 -4.37 11.93
CA ILE A 46 -10.81 -4.69 10.81
C ILE A 46 -12.26 -4.23 11.07
N GLU A 47 -12.70 -4.17 12.33
CA GLU A 47 -14.04 -3.71 12.70
C GLU A 47 -14.25 -2.21 12.39
N ILE A 48 -13.22 -1.40 12.55
CA ILE A 48 -13.26 0.02 12.18
C ILE A 48 -13.17 0.19 10.66
N ILE A 49 -12.36 -0.60 10.01
CA ILE A 49 -12.28 -0.61 8.54
C ILE A 49 -13.62 -1.00 7.93
N ASP A 50 -14.25 -2.07 8.44
CA ASP A 50 -15.59 -2.48 8.00
C ASP A 50 -16.63 -1.39 8.25
N TYR A 51 -16.58 -0.74 9.41
CA TYR A 51 -17.46 0.37 9.74
C TYR A 51 -17.30 1.55 8.77
N ILE A 52 -16.05 1.96 8.48
CA ILE A 52 -15.75 3.06 7.55
C ILE A 52 -16.29 2.74 6.16
N CYS A 53 -15.96 1.57 5.62
CA CYS A 53 -16.41 1.15 4.29
C CYS A 53 -17.95 1.04 4.20
N SER A 54 -18.58 0.49 5.24
CA SER A 54 -20.05 0.37 5.29
C SER A 54 -20.73 1.72 5.35
N TYR A 55 -20.24 2.62 6.21
CA TYR A 55 -20.81 3.96 6.37
C TYR A 55 -20.58 4.83 5.12
N PHE A 56 -19.39 4.72 4.50
CA PHE A 56 -19.11 5.40 3.24
C PHE A 56 -20.06 4.96 2.12
N MET A 57 -20.23 3.63 1.96
CA MET A 57 -21.15 3.08 0.96
C MET A 57 -22.61 3.47 1.24
N GLU A 58 -23.05 3.43 2.51
CA GLU A 58 -24.39 3.86 2.92
C GLU A 58 -24.66 5.32 2.53
N ARG A 59 -23.68 6.21 2.77
CA ARG A 59 -23.78 7.62 2.37
C ARG A 59 -23.87 7.78 0.86
N CYS A 60 -22.99 7.09 0.12
CA CYS A 60 -23.02 7.11 -1.33
C CYS A 60 -24.39 6.66 -1.89
N LEU A 61 -24.98 5.63 -1.31
CA LEU A 61 -26.31 5.14 -1.71
C LEU A 61 -27.42 6.13 -1.40
N LYS A 62 -27.45 6.67 -0.18
CA LYS A 62 -28.48 7.63 0.26
C LYS A 62 -28.47 8.92 -0.56
N GLU A 63 -27.30 9.41 -0.90
CA GLU A 63 -27.12 10.67 -1.60
C GLU A 63 -27.03 10.51 -3.13
N ASN A 64 -27.16 9.25 -3.64
CA ASN A 64 -26.91 8.91 -5.05
C ASN A 64 -25.60 9.52 -5.55
N HIS A 65 -24.55 9.39 -4.72
CA HIS A 65 -23.28 10.06 -4.91
C HIS A 65 -22.47 9.43 -6.07
N PRO A 66 -21.76 10.21 -6.89
CA PRO A 66 -21.00 9.68 -8.03
C PRO A 66 -19.88 8.71 -7.63
N TRP A 67 -19.42 8.74 -6.37
CA TRP A 67 -18.40 7.81 -5.89
C TRP A 67 -18.90 6.39 -5.66
N LEU A 68 -20.20 6.12 -5.70
CA LEU A 68 -20.78 4.82 -5.36
C LEU A 68 -20.10 3.63 -6.06
N TRP A 69 -19.63 3.83 -7.28
CA TRP A 69 -19.00 2.77 -8.09
C TRP A 69 -17.50 3.04 -8.37
N THR A 70 -16.96 4.14 -7.86
CA THR A 70 -15.62 4.61 -8.18
C THR A 70 -14.74 4.80 -6.93
N TRP A 71 -15.08 4.11 -5.84
CA TRP A 71 -14.24 4.05 -4.65
C TRP A 71 -13.52 2.71 -4.52
N ARG A 72 -12.46 2.69 -3.74
CA ARG A 72 -11.72 1.48 -3.35
C ARG A 72 -11.30 1.56 -1.90
N ALA A 73 -11.33 0.42 -1.21
CA ALA A 73 -10.64 0.21 0.06
C ALA A 73 -9.28 -0.40 -0.25
N SER A 74 -8.19 0.27 0.10
CA SER A 74 -6.82 -0.20 -0.12
C SER A 74 -6.17 -0.54 1.21
N MET A 75 -5.49 -1.67 1.28
CA MET A 75 -4.69 -2.04 2.45
C MET A 75 -3.59 -3.04 2.10
N ILE A 76 -2.47 -2.93 2.82
CA ILE A 76 -1.37 -3.88 2.76
C ILE A 76 -1.14 -4.43 4.16
N SER A 77 -1.15 -5.75 4.29
CA SER A 77 -1.06 -6.48 5.55
C SER A 77 0.20 -7.35 5.61
N ASN A 78 0.64 -7.67 6.81
CA ASN A 78 1.66 -8.71 7.03
C ASN A 78 1.12 -10.14 6.89
N GLY A 79 -0.18 -10.31 6.67
CA GLY A 79 -0.85 -11.59 6.44
C GLY A 79 -1.19 -12.41 7.69
N ALA A 80 -0.66 -12.08 8.86
CA ALA A 80 -0.82 -12.87 10.08
C ALA A 80 -2.28 -13.06 10.52
N LEU A 81 -3.12 -12.03 10.31
CA LEU A 81 -4.53 -12.05 10.68
C LEU A 81 -5.47 -12.35 9.51
N TYR A 82 -4.94 -12.68 8.35
CA TYR A 82 -5.72 -12.82 7.12
C TYR A 82 -6.87 -13.84 7.25
N PHE A 83 -6.64 -14.98 7.90
CA PHE A 83 -7.64 -16.05 8.05
C PHE A 83 -8.62 -15.86 9.21
N GLU A 84 -8.53 -14.75 9.94
CA GLU A 84 -9.52 -14.42 10.96
C GLU A 84 -10.92 -14.29 10.34
N PRO A 85 -11.98 -14.86 10.97
CA PRO A 85 -13.33 -14.87 10.41
C PRO A 85 -13.83 -13.49 9.99
N LYS A 86 -13.60 -12.47 10.82
CA LYS A 86 -14.01 -11.08 10.55
C LYS A 86 -13.30 -10.49 9.32
N VAL A 87 -12.05 -10.87 9.07
CA VAL A 87 -11.30 -10.44 7.88
C VAL A 87 -11.88 -11.08 6.64
N GLN A 88 -12.16 -12.39 6.69
CA GLN A 88 -12.78 -13.10 5.56
C GLN A 88 -14.19 -12.60 5.25
N GLU A 89 -14.99 -12.30 6.27
CA GLU A 89 -16.32 -11.69 6.12
C GLU A 89 -16.21 -10.32 5.44
N PHE A 90 -15.27 -9.47 5.87
CA PHE A 90 -15.02 -8.17 5.27
C PHE A 90 -14.61 -8.27 3.80
N LEU A 91 -13.64 -9.12 3.47
CA LEU A 91 -13.16 -9.30 2.09
C LEU A 91 -14.27 -9.80 1.17
N LYS A 92 -15.11 -10.72 1.64
CA LYS A 92 -16.28 -11.21 0.92
C LYS A 92 -17.34 -10.12 0.74
N LYS A 93 -17.64 -9.36 1.81
CA LYS A 93 -18.65 -8.29 1.81
C LYS A 93 -18.34 -7.19 0.81
N PHE A 94 -17.05 -6.81 0.70
CA PHE A 94 -16.59 -5.75 -0.18
C PHE A 94 -15.83 -6.25 -1.40
N GLN A 95 -16.10 -7.51 -1.83
CA GLN A 95 -15.50 -8.06 -3.04
C GLN A 95 -15.71 -7.13 -4.24
N GLY A 96 -14.64 -6.84 -4.98
CA GLY A 96 -14.66 -5.89 -6.10
C GLY A 96 -14.45 -4.42 -5.71
N PHE A 97 -14.48 -4.09 -4.41
CA PHE A 97 -14.13 -2.77 -3.89
C PHE A 97 -12.81 -2.77 -3.09
N VAL A 98 -12.32 -3.93 -2.70
CA VAL A 98 -11.08 -4.05 -1.91
C VAL A 98 -9.89 -4.29 -2.83
N SER A 99 -8.84 -3.49 -2.62
CA SER A 99 -7.48 -3.74 -3.09
C SER A 99 -6.67 -4.18 -1.88
N PHE A 100 -6.35 -5.45 -1.82
CA PHE A 100 -5.64 -6.04 -0.68
C PHE A 100 -4.30 -6.61 -1.15
N GLY A 101 -3.25 -6.34 -0.40
CA GLY A 101 -1.94 -6.90 -0.65
C GLY A 101 -1.35 -7.53 0.60
N VAL A 102 -0.51 -8.53 0.41
CA VAL A 102 0.30 -9.12 1.48
C VAL A 102 1.75 -8.73 1.25
N THR A 103 2.40 -8.21 2.28
CA THR A 103 3.83 -7.91 2.21
C THR A 103 4.64 -9.19 2.29
N ILE A 104 5.41 -9.46 1.24
CA ILE A 104 6.43 -10.51 1.22
C ILE A 104 7.70 -9.88 0.67
N ASP A 105 8.81 -10.01 1.41
CA ASP A 105 10.07 -9.37 1.04
C ASP A 105 11.03 -10.33 0.29
N GLY A 106 10.53 -11.44 -0.22
CA GLY A 106 11.29 -12.43 -0.99
C GLY A 106 11.14 -13.86 -0.49
N PRO A 107 12.08 -14.76 -0.79
CA PRO A 107 12.11 -16.11 -0.23
C PRO A 107 12.10 -16.12 1.29
N LYS A 108 11.72 -17.26 1.87
CA LYS A 108 11.51 -17.41 3.33
C LYS A 108 12.68 -16.90 4.16
N GLU A 109 13.90 -17.27 3.82
CA GLU A 109 15.10 -16.86 4.55
C GLU A 109 15.36 -15.36 4.55
N ILE A 110 14.98 -14.67 3.46
CA ILE A 110 15.13 -13.22 3.33
C ILE A 110 13.99 -12.51 4.09
N HIS A 111 12.78 -12.99 3.91
CA HIS A 111 11.60 -12.45 4.57
C HIS A 111 11.71 -12.58 6.10
N ASP A 112 11.98 -13.78 6.60
CA ASP A 112 12.05 -14.08 8.03
C ASP A 112 13.25 -13.43 8.73
N ALA A 113 14.25 -12.96 8.00
CA ALA A 113 15.35 -12.17 8.57
C ALA A 113 14.90 -10.79 9.07
N CYS A 114 13.81 -10.22 8.48
CA CYS A 114 13.31 -8.89 8.81
C CYS A 114 11.92 -8.90 9.46
N ARG A 115 11.13 -9.97 9.23
CA ARG A 115 9.74 -10.06 9.68
C ARG A 115 9.53 -11.25 10.59
N VAL A 116 9.50 -10.93 11.86
CA VAL A 116 9.36 -11.92 12.94
C VAL A 116 8.19 -11.57 13.85
N TYR A 117 7.59 -12.58 14.43
CA TYR A 117 6.65 -12.43 15.54
C TYR A 117 7.38 -12.04 16.84
N HIS A 118 6.63 -11.63 17.86
CA HIS A 118 7.20 -11.25 19.16
C HIS A 118 8.03 -12.35 19.83
N ASP A 119 7.77 -13.62 19.53
CA ASP A 119 8.51 -14.77 20.02
C ASP A 119 9.75 -15.12 19.17
N GLY A 120 9.99 -14.36 18.09
CA GLY A 120 11.19 -14.45 17.26
C GLY A 120 11.08 -15.40 16.07
N HIS A 121 9.97 -16.12 15.88
CA HIS A 121 9.82 -16.91 14.64
C HIS A 121 9.38 -16.04 13.48
N GLY A 122 9.78 -16.41 12.25
CA GLY A 122 9.42 -15.70 11.02
C GLY A 122 7.94 -15.86 10.67
N ASN A 123 7.37 -14.87 9.93
CA ASN A 123 5.96 -14.94 9.55
C ASN A 123 5.73 -15.29 8.06
N PHE A 124 6.78 -15.72 7.35
CA PHE A 124 6.68 -16.04 5.92
C PHE A 124 5.56 -17.03 5.59
N ASP A 125 5.45 -18.11 6.36
CA ASP A 125 4.49 -19.18 6.06
C ASP A 125 3.04 -18.68 6.11
N ASP A 126 2.71 -17.82 7.07
CA ASP A 126 1.38 -17.22 7.19
C ASP A 126 1.14 -16.18 6.09
N ALA A 127 2.12 -15.30 5.83
CA ALA A 127 2.05 -14.30 4.77
C ALA A 127 1.91 -14.96 3.39
N TYR A 128 2.72 -15.97 3.11
CA TYR A 128 2.70 -16.70 1.84
C TYR A 128 1.37 -17.45 1.62
N LYS A 129 0.87 -18.13 2.67
CA LYS A 129 -0.44 -18.79 2.62
C LYS A 129 -1.57 -17.79 2.39
N ALA A 130 -1.54 -16.64 3.06
CA ALA A 130 -2.52 -15.57 2.87
C ALA A 130 -2.50 -15.03 1.43
N MET A 131 -1.31 -14.74 0.90
CA MET A 131 -1.11 -14.29 -0.47
C MET A 131 -1.66 -15.30 -1.49
N LYS A 132 -1.28 -16.57 -1.39
CA LYS A 132 -1.74 -17.63 -2.31
C LYS A 132 -3.27 -17.80 -2.25
N HIS A 133 -3.85 -17.79 -1.07
CA HIS A 133 -5.30 -17.90 -0.91
C HIS A 133 -6.01 -16.67 -1.49
N PHE A 134 -5.54 -15.46 -1.22
CA PHE A 134 -6.15 -14.25 -1.75
C PHE A 134 -6.09 -14.21 -3.27
N ASN A 135 -4.92 -14.51 -3.86
CA ASN A 135 -4.72 -14.55 -5.30
C ASN A 135 -5.68 -15.54 -5.99
N SER A 136 -5.78 -16.74 -5.43
CA SER A 136 -6.65 -17.78 -6.01
C SER A 136 -8.15 -17.52 -5.82
N THR A 137 -8.53 -16.70 -4.81
CA THR A 137 -9.94 -16.50 -4.43
C THR A 137 -10.52 -15.22 -5.04
N TYR A 138 -9.74 -14.15 -5.13
CA TYR A 138 -10.26 -12.83 -5.46
C TYR A 138 -9.66 -12.22 -6.73
N TYR A 139 -8.41 -12.56 -7.09
CA TYR A 139 -7.71 -11.95 -8.22
C TYR A 139 -6.80 -12.93 -8.93
N GLU A 140 -6.78 -12.87 -10.25
CA GLU A 140 -5.92 -13.70 -11.10
C GLU A 140 -4.47 -13.19 -11.14
N ASN A 141 -4.24 -11.88 -10.96
CA ASN A 141 -2.92 -11.25 -11.04
C ASN A 141 -2.72 -10.24 -9.90
N LEU A 142 -2.03 -10.64 -8.86
CA LEU A 142 -1.60 -9.72 -7.82
C LEU A 142 -0.18 -9.21 -8.07
N GLY A 143 -0.03 -7.90 -7.90
CA GLY A 143 1.27 -7.30 -7.64
C GLY A 143 1.72 -7.60 -6.22
N THR A 144 3.02 -7.60 -6.01
CA THR A 144 3.62 -7.64 -4.67
C THR A 144 4.31 -6.33 -4.34
N LYS A 145 4.46 -6.05 -3.04
CA LYS A 145 5.24 -4.92 -2.55
C LYS A 145 6.45 -5.42 -1.79
N VAL A 146 7.62 -4.99 -2.26
CA VAL A 146 8.92 -5.31 -1.66
C VAL A 146 9.49 -4.07 -1.00
N THR A 147 10.00 -4.22 0.22
CA THR A 147 10.75 -3.18 0.91
C THR A 147 12.25 -3.46 0.78
N ILE A 148 12.97 -2.52 0.18
CA ILE A 148 14.42 -2.61 0.00
C ILE A 148 15.08 -1.80 1.11
N ALA A 149 15.99 -2.44 1.82
CA ALA A 149 16.84 -1.84 2.85
C ALA A 149 18.30 -2.20 2.58
N PRO A 150 19.28 -1.49 3.13
CA PRO A 150 20.70 -1.84 2.98
C PRO A 150 21.01 -3.31 3.31
N GLU A 151 20.29 -3.89 4.27
CA GLU A 151 20.48 -5.24 4.79
C GLU A 151 20.07 -6.34 3.81
N ASN A 152 19.06 -6.09 2.96
CA ASN A 152 18.56 -7.06 1.98
C ASN A 152 18.94 -6.72 0.54
N LEU A 153 19.65 -5.62 0.31
CA LEU A 153 19.98 -5.10 -1.01
C LEU A 153 20.72 -6.11 -1.89
N SER A 154 21.67 -6.86 -1.33
CA SER A 154 22.42 -7.92 -2.05
C SER A 154 21.57 -9.12 -2.47
N ASN A 155 20.32 -9.17 -2.06
CA ASN A 155 19.40 -10.24 -2.42
C ASN A 155 18.32 -9.80 -3.44
N LEU A 156 18.42 -8.58 -3.98
CA LEU A 156 17.38 -7.99 -4.80
C LEU A 156 17.02 -8.85 -6.02
N ASN A 157 18.02 -9.41 -6.70
CA ASN A 157 17.79 -10.33 -7.82
C ASN A 157 17.06 -11.61 -7.39
N LYS A 158 17.47 -12.22 -6.26
CA LYS A 158 16.80 -13.42 -5.72
C LYS A 158 15.34 -13.15 -5.34
N ILE A 159 15.07 -11.94 -4.85
CA ILE A 159 13.71 -11.49 -4.49
C ILE A 159 12.84 -11.43 -5.74
N VAL A 160 13.33 -10.82 -6.81
CA VAL A 160 12.60 -10.71 -8.09
C VAL A 160 12.42 -12.08 -8.73
N GLU A 161 13.46 -12.90 -8.79
CA GLU A 161 13.38 -14.27 -9.29
C GLU A 161 12.35 -15.13 -8.55
N PHE A 162 12.29 -14.97 -7.20
CA PHE A 162 11.29 -15.65 -6.38
C PHE A 162 9.87 -15.27 -6.82
N PHE A 163 9.56 -13.98 -6.97
CA PHE A 163 8.23 -13.55 -7.37
C PHE A 163 7.85 -13.99 -8.77
N VAL A 164 8.78 -13.90 -9.71
CA VAL A 164 8.58 -14.40 -11.09
C VAL A 164 8.25 -15.90 -11.07
N ASN A 165 9.00 -16.69 -10.31
CA ASN A 165 8.75 -18.13 -10.17
C ASN A 165 7.41 -18.46 -9.50
N GLU A 166 6.89 -17.55 -8.67
CA GLU A 166 5.55 -17.64 -8.07
C GLU A 166 4.42 -17.15 -9.01
N GLY A 167 4.76 -16.76 -10.25
CA GLY A 167 3.81 -16.26 -11.24
C GLY A 167 3.38 -14.81 -11.01
N MET A 168 4.15 -14.04 -10.25
CA MET A 168 3.90 -12.63 -10.01
C MET A 168 4.74 -11.78 -10.96
N HIS A 169 4.06 -11.14 -11.91
CA HIS A 169 4.68 -10.34 -12.95
C HIS A 169 4.52 -8.82 -12.75
N THR A 170 4.05 -8.40 -11.59
CA THR A 170 3.97 -6.97 -11.20
C THR A 170 4.60 -6.81 -9.81
N ILE A 171 5.81 -6.25 -9.78
CA ILE A 171 6.62 -6.15 -8.57
C ILE A 171 6.84 -4.67 -8.25
N HIS A 172 6.23 -4.19 -7.16
CA HIS A 172 6.45 -2.85 -6.65
C HIS A 172 7.53 -2.86 -5.57
N ALA A 173 8.61 -2.15 -5.79
CA ALA A 173 9.74 -2.07 -4.88
C ALA A 173 9.95 -0.63 -4.41
N ASN A 174 10.10 -0.44 -3.10
CA ASN A 174 10.41 0.84 -2.48
C ASN A 174 11.61 0.72 -1.55
N CYS A 175 12.53 1.68 -1.64
CA CYS A 175 13.60 1.81 -0.66
C CYS A 175 13.08 2.37 0.66
N THR A 176 13.61 1.92 1.79
CA THR A 176 13.36 2.51 3.10
C THR A 176 13.99 3.90 3.16
N TYR A 177 13.18 4.92 3.49
CA TYR A 177 13.68 6.30 3.59
C TYR A 177 14.50 6.54 4.85
N GLU A 178 14.16 5.88 5.94
CA GLU A 178 14.76 6.05 7.26
C GLU A 178 16.08 5.27 7.43
N ALA A 179 16.43 4.40 6.49
CA ALA A 179 17.67 3.63 6.54
C ALA A 179 18.91 4.50 6.25
N LYS A 180 20.02 4.10 6.85
CA LYS A 180 21.31 4.77 6.62
C LYS A 180 21.96 4.28 5.32
N TRP A 181 21.57 4.89 4.22
CA TRP A 181 22.18 4.65 2.91
C TRP A 181 23.54 5.31 2.79
N ASN A 182 24.48 4.65 2.13
CA ASN A 182 25.82 5.15 1.88
C ASN A 182 26.25 4.89 0.41
N GLU A 183 27.44 5.34 0.04
CA GLU A 183 27.95 5.22 -1.32
C GLU A 183 28.16 3.75 -1.75
N ASP A 184 28.56 2.87 -0.84
CA ASP A 184 28.75 1.45 -1.15
C ASP A 184 27.39 0.76 -1.40
N ASN A 185 26.33 1.15 -0.67
CA ASN A 185 24.97 0.71 -0.95
C ASN A 185 24.52 1.17 -2.34
N ALA A 186 24.83 2.41 -2.74
CA ALA A 186 24.49 2.92 -4.07
C ALA A 186 25.19 2.13 -5.18
N LYS A 187 26.46 1.81 -5.00
CA LYS A 187 27.22 0.97 -5.95
C LYS A 187 26.67 -0.47 -6.05
N LEU A 188 26.35 -1.05 -4.90
CA LEU A 188 25.73 -2.37 -4.83
C LEU A 188 24.38 -2.36 -5.53
N PHE A 189 23.52 -1.38 -5.22
CA PHE A 189 22.19 -1.23 -5.83
C PHE A 189 22.29 -1.11 -7.35
N TYR A 190 23.20 -0.29 -7.85
CA TYR A 190 23.44 -0.18 -9.29
C TYR A 190 23.81 -1.53 -9.93
N ASN A 191 24.68 -2.32 -9.28
CA ASN A 191 25.06 -3.63 -9.78
C ASN A 191 23.90 -4.64 -9.75
N GLU A 192 23.08 -4.63 -8.68
CA GLU A 192 21.87 -5.45 -8.59
C GLU A 192 20.86 -5.07 -9.68
N LEU A 193 20.65 -3.77 -9.95
CA LEU A 193 19.78 -3.31 -11.02
C LEU A 193 20.26 -3.76 -12.40
N LYS A 194 21.56 -3.74 -12.66
CA LYS A 194 22.10 -4.24 -13.94
C LYS A 194 21.83 -5.73 -14.12
N GLN A 195 22.09 -6.54 -13.10
CA GLN A 195 21.83 -7.98 -13.15
C GLN A 195 20.33 -8.26 -13.33
N MET A 196 19.48 -7.50 -12.65
CA MET A 196 18.03 -7.60 -12.80
C MET A 196 17.57 -7.22 -14.21
N ALA A 197 18.12 -6.16 -14.81
CA ALA A 197 17.81 -5.79 -16.18
C ALA A 197 18.19 -6.92 -17.16
N ASP A 198 19.38 -7.49 -17.01
CA ASP A 198 19.82 -8.62 -17.83
C ASP A 198 18.92 -9.87 -17.66
N TYR A 199 18.45 -10.13 -16.43
CA TYR A 199 17.50 -11.21 -16.15
C TYR A 199 16.15 -10.95 -16.81
N LEU A 200 15.56 -9.78 -16.63
CA LEU A 200 14.25 -9.43 -17.19
C LEU A 200 14.25 -9.40 -18.72
N LEU A 201 15.34 -8.91 -19.33
CA LEU A 201 15.51 -8.92 -20.78
C LEU A 201 15.57 -10.35 -21.34
N LYS A 202 16.21 -11.29 -20.64
CA LYS A 202 16.24 -12.70 -21.03
C LYS A 202 14.89 -13.38 -20.85
N LEU A 203 14.19 -13.05 -19.77
CA LEU A 203 12.87 -13.59 -19.45
C LEU A 203 11.84 -13.16 -20.50
N ASN A 204 11.84 -11.91 -20.90
CA ASN A 204 11.02 -11.30 -21.97
C ASN A 204 9.53 -11.69 -21.92
N ASP A 205 8.95 -11.74 -20.72
CA ASP A 205 7.57 -12.16 -20.47
C ASP A 205 6.64 -11.01 -20.07
N GLY A 206 7.14 -9.78 -20.09
CA GLY A 206 6.39 -8.58 -19.71
C GLY A 206 6.37 -8.32 -18.18
N THR A 207 7.21 -9.00 -17.39
CA THR A 207 7.35 -8.73 -15.97
C THR A 207 7.72 -7.26 -15.73
N TYR A 208 6.89 -6.58 -14.95
CA TYR A 208 7.09 -5.19 -14.54
C TYR A 208 7.73 -5.13 -13.15
N VAL A 209 8.79 -4.35 -13.04
CA VAL A 209 9.43 -4.01 -11.77
C VAL A 209 9.48 -2.49 -11.66
N SER A 210 8.87 -1.92 -10.62
CA SER A 210 8.74 -0.45 -10.50
C SER A 210 10.06 0.31 -10.42
N LEU A 211 11.17 -0.36 -10.15
CA LEU A 211 12.51 0.23 -10.19
C LEU A 211 12.97 0.63 -11.61
N PHE A 212 12.30 0.11 -12.64
CA PHE A 212 12.53 0.43 -14.06
C PHE A 212 11.37 1.21 -14.68
N ASP A 213 10.54 1.85 -13.85
CA ASP A 213 9.47 2.71 -14.34
C ASP A 213 10.05 3.86 -15.16
N ASP A 214 9.46 4.11 -16.33
CA ASP A 214 9.90 5.15 -17.26
C ASP A 214 9.89 6.56 -16.65
N PHE A 215 9.10 6.77 -15.59
CA PHE A 215 9.01 8.06 -14.91
C PHE A 215 10.07 8.27 -13.80
N ILE A 216 10.83 7.24 -13.43
CA ILE A 216 11.89 7.38 -12.44
C ILE A 216 13.01 8.26 -13.00
N GLY A 217 13.34 9.32 -12.25
CA GLY A 217 14.39 10.27 -12.62
C GLY A 217 13.95 11.38 -13.58
N HIS A 218 12.71 11.37 -14.04
CA HIS A 218 12.18 12.50 -14.79
C HIS A 218 11.89 13.67 -13.84
N SER A 219 12.30 14.87 -14.23
CA SER A 219 11.92 16.08 -13.51
C SER A 219 10.42 16.31 -13.66
N LEU A 220 9.79 16.80 -12.59
CA LEU A 220 8.42 17.31 -12.70
C LEU A 220 8.40 18.50 -13.63
N ASP A 221 7.30 18.66 -14.38
CA ASP A 221 7.06 19.87 -15.16
C ASP A 221 7.03 21.06 -14.19
N ASP A 222 7.86 22.08 -14.42
CA ASP A 222 7.99 23.27 -13.59
C ASP A 222 6.67 24.06 -13.43
N ASN A 223 5.71 23.81 -14.31
CA ASN A 223 4.37 24.39 -14.26
C ASN A 223 3.35 23.54 -13.50
N SER A 224 3.71 22.34 -13.06
CA SER A 224 2.83 21.50 -12.25
C SER A 224 3.01 21.84 -10.78
N ASN A 225 1.95 22.31 -10.11
CA ASN A 225 1.91 22.44 -8.65
C ASN A 225 1.80 21.06 -7.95
N GLN A 226 2.09 19.97 -8.64
CA GLN A 226 2.00 18.61 -8.13
C GLN A 226 3.38 18.09 -7.80
N ASN A 227 3.52 17.45 -6.65
CA ASN A 227 4.68 16.63 -6.36
C ASN A 227 4.48 15.20 -6.90
N TRP A 228 5.58 14.49 -7.10
CA TRP A 228 5.58 13.13 -7.65
C TRP A 228 4.65 12.16 -6.89
N CYS A 229 4.63 12.23 -5.56
CA CYS A 229 3.81 11.34 -4.71
C CYS A 229 2.40 11.87 -4.44
N ARG A 230 2.02 13.06 -4.98
CA ARG A 230 0.74 13.74 -4.76
C ARG A 230 0.40 14.04 -3.30
N GLY A 231 1.35 13.92 -2.39
CA GLY A 231 1.17 14.14 -0.94
C GLY A 231 0.82 15.57 -0.54
N THR A 232 0.76 16.50 -1.48
CA THR A 232 0.38 17.92 -1.23
C THR A 232 -0.76 18.38 -2.13
N GLY A 233 -1.59 17.50 -2.64
CA GLY A 233 -2.67 17.90 -3.54
C GLY A 233 -3.84 16.94 -3.61
N ASP A 234 -3.57 15.63 -3.63
CA ASP A 234 -4.58 14.60 -3.86
C ASP A 234 -4.69 13.61 -2.68
N MET A 235 -4.08 13.92 -1.53
CA MET A 235 -4.03 13.03 -0.38
C MET A 235 -4.49 13.76 0.89
N LEU A 236 -5.20 13.04 1.76
CA LEU A 236 -5.57 13.48 3.10
C LEU A 236 -5.44 12.29 4.04
N ALA A 237 -4.62 12.43 5.08
CA ALA A 237 -4.41 11.40 6.09
C ALA A 237 -5.04 11.82 7.42
N PHE A 238 -5.64 10.86 8.13
CA PHE A 238 -6.22 11.06 9.46
C PHE A 238 -5.49 10.18 10.47
N ASP A 239 -5.08 10.78 11.58
CA ASP A 239 -4.57 9.99 12.69
C ASP A 239 -5.72 9.40 13.54
N PRO A 240 -5.41 8.54 14.52
CA PRO A 240 -6.42 7.95 15.40
C PRO A 240 -7.22 8.97 16.24
N ASP A 241 -6.69 10.16 16.46
CA ASP A 241 -7.32 11.23 17.23
C ASP A 241 -8.19 12.15 16.36
N GLY A 242 -8.13 11.95 15.03
CA GLY A 242 -8.92 12.67 14.05
C GLY A 242 -8.28 13.96 13.53
N ILE A 243 -6.99 14.14 13.76
CA ILE A 243 -6.23 15.22 13.14
C ILE A 243 -5.97 14.88 11.69
N ALA A 244 -6.24 15.85 10.81
CA ALA A 244 -6.03 15.69 9.37
C ALA A 244 -4.69 16.27 8.92
N TYR A 245 -3.98 15.54 8.08
CA TYR A 245 -2.68 15.90 7.53
C TYR A 245 -2.69 15.79 6.00
N PRO A 246 -1.90 16.58 5.27
CA PRO A 246 -1.82 16.49 3.82
C PRO A 246 -1.23 15.16 3.33
N CYS A 247 -0.49 14.44 4.17
CA CYS A 247 0.09 13.14 3.89
C CYS A 247 0.45 12.45 5.21
N LEU A 248 0.45 11.13 5.23
CA LEU A 248 0.85 10.33 6.40
C LEU A 248 2.27 10.65 6.92
N ARG A 249 3.17 11.15 6.06
CA ARG A 249 4.53 11.55 6.42
C ARG A 249 4.60 12.80 7.31
N TYR A 250 3.53 13.58 7.38
CA TYR A 250 3.42 14.74 8.26
C TYR A 250 2.77 14.42 9.62
N MET A 251 2.40 13.16 9.84
CA MET A 251 1.90 12.74 11.15
C MET A 251 3.07 12.68 12.13
N SER A 252 2.84 13.06 13.38
CA SER A 252 3.86 13.08 14.45
C SER A 252 4.58 11.72 14.63
N SER A 253 3.86 10.62 14.38
CA SER A 253 4.44 9.27 14.38
C SER A 253 5.50 9.02 13.29
N SER A 254 5.56 9.88 12.26
CA SER A 254 6.49 9.74 11.12
C SER A 254 7.64 10.74 11.14
N LEU A 255 7.44 11.92 11.74
CA LEU A 255 8.43 13.00 11.71
C LEU A 255 9.22 13.15 13.01
N GLY A 256 8.83 12.46 14.09
CA GLY A 256 9.35 12.73 15.41
C GLY A 256 8.82 14.07 16.00
N GLU A 257 9.25 14.39 17.21
CA GLU A 257 8.84 15.61 17.92
C GLU A 257 9.85 16.78 17.77
N ASP A 258 10.69 16.80 16.74
CA ASP A 258 11.67 17.87 16.51
C ASP A 258 11.15 18.95 15.56
#